data_56aab1591bc5b4f7adfb4f68529c39d9
#
_entry.id   56aab1591bc5b4f7adfb4f68529c39d9
#
_cell.length_a   1.000
_cell.length_b   1.000
_cell.length_c   1.000
_cell.angle_alpha   90.00
_cell.angle_beta   90.00
_cell.angle_gamma   90.00
#
_symmetry.space_group_name_H-M   'P 1'
#
loop_
_entity.id
_entity.type
_entity.pdbx_description
1 polymer ?
#
loop_
_entity_poly.entity_id
_entity_poly.type
_entity_poly.pdbx_seq_one_letter_code
_entity_poly.pdbx_strand_id
1 'polypeptide(L)'
;LMYLLFFMSKNIFFFFFIINTIKVNTKNMVKIIIKRNLSVDVNMYSVSKELCISTSLLKKKLNKENISYSQILLDCKMEKAKELLLYTHENISGIAKKAGYNSISYFISVFVKYYGITPYKYRMIFEQNLVSKLEE
;
A
#
# COMPACT_ATOMS: atom_id res chain seq x y z
N LEU A 1 2.66 26.85 -30.92
CA LEU A 1 2.17 27.08 -29.53
C LEU A 1 0.69 26.67 -29.34
N MET A 2 -0.19 26.97 -30.32
CA MET A 2 -1.61 26.57 -30.26
C MET A 2 -1.81 25.06 -30.34
N TYR A 3 -1.00 24.32 -31.11
CA TYR A 3 -1.06 22.85 -31.14
C TYR A 3 -0.64 22.18 -29.79
N LEU A 4 0.35 22.75 -29.10
CA LEU A 4 0.80 22.27 -27.80
C LEU A 4 -0.27 22.53 -26.73
N LEU A 5 -0.88 23.71 -26.70
CA LEU A 5 -1.97 24.06 -25.79
C LEU A 5 -3.22 23.22 -26.08
N PHE A 6 -3.53 22.94 -27.35
CA PHE A 6 -4.64 22.08 -27.75
C PHE A 6 -4.39 20.60 -27.38
N PHE A 7 -3.15 20.13 -27.50
CA PHE A 7 -2.74 18.78 -27.11
C PHE A 7 -2.71 18.62 -25.59
N MET A 8 -2.24 19.64 -24.84
CA MET A 8 -2.30 19.69 -23.39
C MET A 8 -3.73 19.77 -22.87
N SER A 9 -4.61 20.52 -23.53
CA SER A 9 -6.03 20.63 -23.17
C SER A 9 -6.78 19.31 -23.39
N LYS A 10 -6.51 18.56 -24.47
CA LYS A 10 -7.08 17.23 -24.69
C LYS A 10 -6.57 16.18 -23.68
N ASN A 11 -5.29 16.23 -23.32
CA ASN A 11 -4.73 15.34 -22.30
C ASN A 11 -5.26 15.69 -20.91
N ILE A 12 -5.43 16.96 -20.57
CA ILE A 12 -6.04 17.40 -19.31
C ILE A 12 -7.52 16.99 -19.26
N PHE A 13 -8.27 17.16 -20.37
CA PHE A 13 -9.68 16.76 -20.46
C PHE A 13 -9.85 15.25 -20.42
N PHE A 14 -8.98 14.49 -21.09
CA PHE A 14 -8.93 13.03 -21.04
C PHE A 14 -8.54 12.53 -19.65
N PHE A 15 -7.57 13.16 -18.99
CA PHE A 15 -7.18 12.87 -17.62
C PHE A 15 -8.30 13.20 -16.62
N PHE A 16 -8.99 14.32 -16.83
CA PHE A 16 -10.14 14.74 -16.03
C PHE A 16 -11.35 13.81 -16.25
N PHE A 17 -11.57 13.37 -17.48
CA PHE A 17 -12.59 12.37 -17.82
C PHE A 17 -12.30 11.01 -17.20
N ILE A 18 -11.05 10.54 -17.27
CA ILE A 18 -10.62 9.27 -16.63
C ILE A 18 -10.73 9.38 -15.11
N ILE A 19 -10.33 10.48 -14.50
CA ILE A 19 -10.45 10.72 -13.05
C ILE A 19 -11.93 10.74 -12.61
N ASN A 20 -12.83 11.27 -13.42
CA ASN A 20 -14.27 11.28 -13.12
C ASN A 20 -14.98 9.95 -13.45
N THR A 21 -14.49 9.20 -14.42
CA THR A 21 -15.08 7.91 -14.83
C THR A 21 -14.56 6.76 -13.96
N ILE A 22 -13.29 6.79 -13.58
CA ILE A 22 -12.75 5.97 -12.52
C ILE A 22 -13.02 6.75 -11.23
N LYS A 23 -13.95 6.32 -10.39
CA LYS A 23 -14.09 6.80 -9.01
C LYS A 23 -12.79 6.48 -8.24
N VAL A 24 -11.72 7.22 -8.51
CA VAL A 24 -10.47 7.13 -7.75
C VAL A 24 -10.77 7.76 -6.40
N ASN A 25 -11.21 6.92 -5.46
CA ASN A 25 -11.45 7.38 -4.11
C ASN A 25 -10.11 7.77 -3.44
N THR A 26 -10.16 8.62 -2.46
CA THR A 26 -8.98 9.14 -1.75
C THR A 26 -8.15 8.00 -1.16
N LYS A 27 -8.79 6.96 -0.62
CA LYS A 27 -8.15 5.74 -0.13
C LYS A 27 -7.21 5.11 -1.15
N ASN A 28 -7.66 4.92 -2.40
CA ASN A 28 -6.85 4.29 -3.44
C ASN A 28 -5.65 5.16 -3.83
N MET A 29 -5.81 6.48 -3.92
CA MET A 29 -4.70 7.40 -4.17
C MET A 29 -3.64 7.34 -3.07
N VAL A 30 -4.06 7.38 -1.81
CA VAL A 30 -3.20 7.25 -0.64
C VAL A 30 -2.48 5.89 -0.65
N LYS A 31 -3.20 4.80 -0.94
CA LYS A 31 -2.64 3.44 -1.01
C LYS A 31 -1.53 3.34 -2.07
N ILE A 32 -1.71 3.92 -3.25
CA ILE A 32 -0.70 3.95 -4.33
C ILE A 32 0.56 4.68 -3.87
N ILE A 33 0.41 5.87 -3.25
CA ILE A 33 1.55 6.66 -2.76
C ILE A 33 2.31 5.91 -1.67
N ILE A 34 1.60 5.33 -0.70
CA ILE A 34 2.20 4.56 0.39
C ILE A 34 2.97 3.36 -0.17
N LYS A 35 2.38 2.55 -1.05
CA LYS A 35 3.01 1.36 -1.63
C LYS A 35 4.31 1.68 -2.37
N ARG A 36 4.38 2.80 -3.06
CA ARG A 36 5.57 3.25 -3.77
C ARG A 36 6.71 3.65 -2.81
N ASN A 37 6.38 4.12 -1.61
CA ASN A 37 7.30 4.71 -0.65
C ASN A 37 7.46 3.90 0.65
N LEU A 38 7.04 2.62 0.70
CA LEU A 38 7.02 1.81 1.94
C LEU A 38 8.37 1.65 2.63
N SER A 39 9.48 1.67 1.89
CA SER A 39 10.85 1.57 2.42
C SER A 39 11.37 2.89 3.00
N VAL A 40 10.66 3.99 2.79
CA VAL A 40 10.97 5.32 3.31
C VAL A 40 9.95 5.66 4.40
N ASP A 41 10.30 6.58 5.29
CA ASP A 41 9.37 7.03 6.33
C ASP A 41 8.22 7.84 5.70
N VAL A 42 7.18 7.12 5.29
CA VAL A 42 5.98 7.70 4.68
C VAL A 42 4.98 8.09 5.77
N ASN A 43 4.62 9.36 5.82
CA ASN A 43 3.68 9.89 6.79
C ASN A 43 2.54 10.68 6.11
N MET A 44 1.52 11.05 6.88
CA MET A 44 0.35 11.77 6.35
C MET A 44 0.74 13.10 5.69
N TYR A 45 1.77 13.78 6.22
CA TYR A 45 2.23 15.05 5.65
C TYR A 45 2.82 14.86 4.25
N SER A 46 3.73 13.88 4.09
CA SER A 46 4.35 13.58 2.79
C SER A 46 3.31 13.18 1.75
N VAL A 47 2.32 12.37 2.13
CA VAL A 47 1.22 11.94 1.25
C VAL A 47 0.31 13.12 0.88
N SER A 48 -0.06 13.97 1.83
CA SER A 48 -0.91 15.14 1.56
C SER A 48 -0.21 16.15 0.63
N LYS A 49 1.10 16.33 0.81
CA LYS A 49 1.93 17.17 -0.07
C LYS A 49 1.95 16.65 -1.50
N GLU A 50 2.11 15.34 -1.68
CA GLU A 50 2.08 14.72 -3.02
C GLU A 50 0.69 14.82 -3.68
N LEU A 51 -0.38 14.77 -2.89
CA LEU A 51 -1.75 14.98 -3.37
C LEU A 51 -2.11 16.47 -3.56
N CYS A 52 -1.19 17.40 -3.26
CA CYS A 52 -1.41 18.85 -3.32
C CYS A 52 -2.61 19.33 -2.49
N ILE A 53 -2.85 18.70 -1.31
CA ILE A 53 -3.90 19.07 -0.36
C ILE A 53 -3.34 19.20 1.05
N SER A 54 -4.08 19.86 1.95
CA SER A 54 -3.70 19.91 3.37
C SER A 54 -3.93 18.57 4.06
N THR A 55 -3.17 18.30 5.15
CA THR A 55 -3.38 17.10 5.98
C THR A 55 -4.77 17.05 6.59
N SER A 56 -5.33 18.22 6.95
CA SER A 56 -6.70 18.33 7.46
C SER A 56 -7.75 17.93 6.41
N LEU A 57 -7.56 18.36 5.16
CA LEU A 57 -8.45 17.98 4.06
C LEU A 57 -8.31 16.48 3.73
N LEU A 58 -7.07 15.94 3.72
CA LEU A 58 -6.85 14.51 3.53
C LEU A 58 -7.57 13.69 4.60
N LYS A 59 -7.42 14.06 5.88
CA LYS A 59 -8.11 13.40 7.00
C LYS A 59 -9.63 13.45 6.84
N LYS A 60 -10.19 14.61 6.47
CA LYS A 60 -11.63 14.78 6.23
C LYS A 60 -12.13 13.88 5.08
N LYS A 61 -11.37 13.78 3.98
CA LYS A 61 -11.72 12.92 2.83
C LYS A 61 -11.72 11.44 3.23
N LEU A 62 -10.67 10.97 3.93
CA LEU A 62 -10.58 9.59 4.41
C LEU A 62 -11.69 9.24 5.41
N ASN A 63 -12.04 10.16 6.33
CA ASN A 63 -13.14 9.96 7.27
C ASN A 63 -14.48 9.79 6.54
N LYS A 64 -14.73 10.51 5.43
CA LYS A 64 -15.91 10.31 4.60
C LYS A 64 -15.97 8.92 3.93
N GLU A 65 -14.82 8.31 3.74
CA GLU A 65 -14.69 6.94 3.22
C GLU A 65 -14.63 5.89 4.35
N ASN A 66 -14.88 6.29 5.60
CA ASN A 66 -14.85 5.46 6.81
C ASN A 66 -13.52 4.72 7.01
N ILE A 67 -12.40 5.33 6.68
CA ILE A 67 -11.06 4.76 6.84
C ILE A 67 -10.09 5.80 7.41
N SER A 68 -9.13 5.34 8.22
CA SER A 68 -8.03 6.17 8.70
C SER A 68 -6.77 5.97 7.86
N TYR A 69 -5.91 6.99 7.84
CA TYR A 69 -4.57 6.89 7.24
C TYR A 69 -3.74 5.75 7.85
N SER A 70 -3.80 5.61 9.18
CA SER A 70 -3.07 4.56 9.90
C SER A 70 -3.52 3.16 9.49
N GLN A 71 -4.81 2.96 9.21
CA GLN A 71 -5.33 1.69 8.72
C GLN A 71 -4.82 1.40 7.31
N ILE A 72 -4.83 2.38 6.41
CA ILE A 72 -4.31 2.21 5.04
C ILE A 72 -2.81 1.88 5.09
N LEU A 73 -2.04 2.56 5.93
CA LEU A 73 -0.61 2.31 6.10
C LEU A 73 -0.34 0.89 6.63
N LEU A 74 -1.10 0.46 7.63
CA LEU A 74 -1.02 -0.90 8.17
C LEU A 74 -1.33 -1.94 7.09
N ASP A 75 -2.43 -1.77 6.36
CA ASP A 75 -2.83 -2.68 5.29
C ASP A 75 -1.74 -2.80 4.21
N CYS A 76 -1.17 -1.67 3.77
CA CYS A 76 -0.08 -1.66 2.79
C CYS A 76 1.18 -2.39 3.29
N LYS A 77 1.57 -2.17 4.55
CA LYS A 77 2.71 -2.85 5.17
C LYS A 77 2.49 -4.36 5.29
N MET A 78 1.29 -4.79 5.67
CA MET A 78 0.93 -6.19 5.80
C MET A 78 0.80 -6.87 4.43
N GLU A 79 0.21 -6.22 3.44
CA GLU A 79 0.18 -6.71 2.06
C GLU A 79 1.61 -6.91 1.50
N LYS A 80 2.52 -5.96 1.74
CA LYS A 80 3.93 -6.08 1.31
C LYS A 80 4.65 -7.23 2.01
N ALA A 81 4.47 -7.37 3.31
CA ALA A 81 5.04 -8.48 4.07
C ALA A 81 4.54 -9.84 3.55
N LYS A 82 3.23 -9.96 3.33
CA LYS A 82 2.61 -11.15 2.73
C LYS A 82 3.21 -11.48 1.36
N GLU A 83 3.30 -10.51 0.46
CA GLU A 83 3.90 -10.67 -0.87
C GLU A 83 5.32 -11.24 -0.78
N LEU A 84 6.16 -10.65 0.08
CA LEU A 84 7.54 -11.10 0.26
C LEU A 84 7.63 -12.51 0.89
N LEU A 85 6.74 -12.85 1.82
CA LEU A 85 6.67 -14.17 2.42
C LEU A 85 6.32 -15.26 1.40
N LEU A 86 5.42 -14.97 0.46
CA LEU A 86 4.88 -15.94 -0.49
C LEU A 86 5.76 -16.10 -1.73
N TYR A 87 6.39 -15.03 -2.18
CA TYR A 87 7.05 -15.01 -3.50
C TYR A 87 8.56 -14.82 -3.45
N THR A 88 9.16 -14.75 -2.25
CA THR A 88 10.61 -14.62 -2.10
C THR A 88 11.15 -15.53 -0.99
N HIS A 89 12.45 -15.84 -1.04
CA HIS A 89 13.17 -16.55 0.02
C HIS A 89 13.81 -15.59 1.05
N GLU A 90 13.35 -14.33 1.08
CA GLU A 90 13.83 -13.33 2.02
C GLU A 90 13.62 -13.78 3.47
N ASN A 91 14.58 -13.53 4.35
CA ASN A 91 14.42 -13.83 5.78
C ASN A 91 13.45 -12.85 6.46
N ILE A 92 12.92 -13.23 7.61
CA ILE A 92 11.89 -12.45 8.33
C ILE A 92 12.41 -11.04 8.69
N SER A 93 13.71 -10.89 8.99
CA SER A 93 14.33 -9.60 9.28
C SER A 93 14.31 -8.67 8.05
N GLY A 94 14.69 -9.20 6.89
CA GLY A 94 14.65 -8.47 5.63
C GLY A 94 13.23 -8.07 5.22
N ILE A 95 12.27 -8.98 5.41
CA ILE A 95 10.85 -8.71 5.16
C ILE A 95 10.34 -7.59 6.08
N ALA A 96 10.63 -7.65 7.38
CA ALA A 96 10.26 -6.60 8.32
C ALA A 96 10.78 -5.23 7.87
N LYS A 97 12.06 -5.14 7.51
CA LYS A 97 12.68 -3.91 7.01
C LYS A 97 12.03 -3.39 5.72
N LYS A 98 11.81 -4.27 4.73
CA LYS A 98 11.16 -3.91 3.45
C LYS A 98 9.69 -3.53 3.61
N ALA A 99 9.02 -4.05 4.63
CA ALA A 99 7.67 -3.64 5.02
C ALA A 99 7.63 -2.36 5.90
N GLY A 100 8.79 -1.71 6.13
CA GLY A 100 8.89 -0.44 6.84
C GLY A 100 8.83 -0.60 8.37
N TYR A 101 9.42 -1.67 8.92
CA TYR A 101 9.57 -1.89 10.36
C TYR A 101 11.03 -1.90 10.77
N ASN A 102 11.36 -1.10 11.79
CA ASN A 102 12.71 -1.06 12.36
C ASN A 102 12.95 -2.15 13.42
N SER A 103 11.89 -2.70 14.02
CA SER A 103 11.95 -3.77 15.03
C SER A 103 11.28 -5.04 14.49
N ILE A 104 12.05 -6.13 14.45
CA ILE A 104 11.56 -7.44 14.02
C ILE A 104 10.49 -7.96 15.00
N SER A 105 10.71 -7.83 16.30
CA SER A 105 9.78 -8.28 17.33
C SER A 105 8.44 -7.54 17.24
N TYR A 106 8.49 -6.22 17.00
CA TYR A 106 7.29 -5.42 16.78
C TYR A 106 6.58 -5.83 15.49
N PHE A 107 7.31 -6.03 14.39
CA PHE A 107 6.75 -6.55 13.15
C PHE A 107 6.01 -7.87 13.33
N ILE A 108 6.65 -8.85 14.00
CA ILE A 108 6.03 -10.17 14.26
C ILE A 108 4.74 -9.99 15.06
N SER A 109 4.74 -9.19 16.13
CA SER A 109 3.53 -8.95 16.94
C SER A 109 2.39 -8.32 16.12
N VAL A 110 2.69 -7.34 15.28
CA VAL A 110 1.71 -6.71 14.39
C VAL A 110 1.19 -7.70 13.34
N PHE A 111 2.07 -8.50 12.76
CA PHE A 111 1.69 -9.53 11.78
C PHE A 111 0.77 -10.58 12.38
N VAL A 112 1.10 -11.08 13.59
CA VAL A 112 0.23 -12.03 14.32
C VAL A 112 -1.12 -11.41 14.62
N LYS A 113 -1.15 -10.15 15.06
CA LYS A 113 -2.41 -9.45 15.31
C LYS A 113 -3.27 -9.30 14.05
N TYR A 114 -2.65 -9.13 12.89
CA TYR A 114 -3.32 -8.90 11.62
C TYR A 114 -3.80 -10.20 10.94
N TYR A 115 -2.93 -11.23 10.89
CA TYR A 115 -3.18 -12.49 10.20
C TYR A 115 -3.47 -13.69 11.12
N GLY A 116 -3.35 -13.55 12.43
CA GLY A 116 -3.61 -14.61 13.42
C GLY A 116 -2.47 -15.61 13.63
N ILE A 117 -1.43 -15.61 12.80
CA ILE A 117 -0.30 -16.54 12.88
C ILE A 117 1.02 -15.81 12.61
N THR A 118 2.14 -16.42 13.01
CA THR A 118 3.47 -15.83 12.79
C THR A 118 3.85 -15.80 11.31
N PRO A 119 4.71 -14.86 10.88
CA PRO A 119 5.19 -14.79 9.50
C PRO A 119 5.81 -16.10 9.00
N TYR A 120 6.61 -16.76 9.85
CA TYR A 120 7.22 -18.05 9.55
C TYR A 120 6.17 -19.13 9.28
N LYS A 121 5.20 -19.26 10.17
CA LYS A 121 4.10 -20.24 10.03
C LYS A 121 3.24 -19.96 8.81
N TYR A 122 3.02 -18.67 8.49
CA TYR A 122 2.31 -18.24 7.30
C TYR A 122 2.99 -18.74 6.02
N ARG A 123 4.32 -18.59 5.91
CA ARG A 123 5.13 -19.11 4.80
C ARG A 123 5.05 -20.62 4.67
N MET A 124 5.27 -21.35 5.76
CA MET A 124 5.23 -22.82 5.77
C MET A 124 3.90 -23.40 5.28
N ILE A 125 2.78 -22.85 5.73
CA ILE A 125 1.46 -23.32 5.31
C ILE A 125 1.28 -23.10 3.79
N PHE A 126 1.75 -21.98 3.25
CA PHE A 126 1.67 -21.70 1.84
C PHE A 126 2.52 -22.68 1.02
N GLU A 127 3.77 -22.92 1.43
CA GLU A 127 4.68 -23.88 0.77
C GLU A 127 4.11 -25.28 0.75
N GLN A 128 3.55 -25.76 1.88
CA GLN A 128 2.89 -27.06 1.97
C GLN A 128 1.69 -27.18 1.04
N ASN A 129 0.84 -26.14 0.97
CA ASN A 129 -0.31 -26.12 0.06
C ASN A 129 0.10 -26.08 -1.43
N LEU A 130 1.26 -25.53 -1.74
CA LEU A 130 1.78 -25.50 -3.11
C LEU A 130 2.26 -26.89 -3.53
N VAL A 131 2.98 -27.60 -2.65
CA VAL A 131 3.47 -28.97 -2.89
C VAL A 131 2.30 -29.94 -3.09
N SER A 132 1.30 -29.91 -2.22
CA SER A 132 0.13 -30.77 -2.34
C SER A 132 -0.67 -30.61 -3.64
N LYS A 133 -0.71 -29.40 -4.20
CA LYS A 133 -1.36 -29.13 -5.49
C LYS A 133 -0.55 -29.56 -6.72
N LEU A 134 0.75 -29.80 -6.56
CA LEU A 134 1.60 -30.27 -7.67
C LEU A 134 1.67 -31.80 -7.74
N GLU A 135 1.20 -32.50 -6.69
CA GLU A 135 1.14 -33.97 -6.60
C GLU A 135 -0.22 -34.56 -7.01
N GLU A 136 -1.23 -33.69 -7.29
CA GLU A 136 -2.53 -34.08 -7.86
C GLU A 136 -2.51 -34.00 -9.41
#